data_b394306997c008a93e8442460018303e
#
_entry.id   b394306997c008a93e8442460018303e
#
_cell.length_a   1.000
_cell.length_b   1.000
_cell.length_c   1.000
_cell.angle_alpha   90.00
_cell.angle_beta   90.00
_cell.angle_gamma   90.00
#
_symmetry.space_group_name_H-M   'P 1'
#
loop_
_entity.id
_entity.type
_entity.pdbx_description
1 polymer ?
#
loop_
_entity_poly.entity_id
_entity_poly.type
_entity_poly.pdbx_seq_one_letter_code
_entity_poly.pdbx_strand_id
1 'polypeptide(L)'
;MTNLQIAALVQPSMVTQLLTADGGEWEVSKHLQEIMALTADGTLYLSESHQNDIHVLSFIDRLDRRGFRYQLNLTDLQTIHQLYRAVAMDGLVDSDGQRATQMQERVVKIIRKATELRASDMHFVVSPAGTGSKIRFRVDGLLKTVEQYRSQELHELCATIYQSMCDVAEPLFKPQLDQDARMSQAFVEKLNLFGARIATRPRAGGFLMILRLLYDDTGLDSLEQLGYLPEQNALFDRMMRMPYGINILSGPTGSGKSMTLKVTMEGLDKLHGGSKHILTIEDPPEYRIRGEGINQTPLVYDATDPDAERQAWAAGIANGMRLDPDYMMIGEVRDLFAAVAAFRGAMTGHGLWSTLHTNSAIGIVQRLKDLGVDPGLLFDPALLTGLINQSLLPKLCPHCKMRFQDHQDQLALDLVERVQRLTDVSQVYVKGPGCQACRGSGVNGRSIVAEVVLPTLAFMRVFAKGGPAEARNYWVKTMQGITKHAHAIRRINEGMFDPQMVEDFIGPLDFDEHLLDDSFYSQEAC
;
A
#
# COMPACT_ATOMS: atom_id res chain seq x y z
N MET A 1 2.49 38.82 -38.67
CA MET A 1 3.61 37.88 -38.80
C MET A 1 4.23 37.73 -37.41
N THR A 2 3.82 36.70 -36.71
CA THR A 2 4.03 36.47 -35.28
C THR A 2 5.23 35.56 -35.13
N ASN A 3 6.30 36.07 -34.53
CA ASN A 3 7.46 35.27 -34.09
C ASN A 3 7.06 34.53 -32.82
N LEU A 4 6.82 33.25 -32.93
CA LEU A 4 6.91 32.31 -31.80
C LEU A 4 8.39 32.04 -31.50
N GLN A 5 8.92 32.66 -30.47
CA GLN A 5 10.16 32.23 -29.86
C GLN A 5 9.89 31.01 -29.01
N ILE A 6 10.49 29.89 -29.41
CA ILE A 6 10.54 28.64 -28.68
C ILE A 6 11.28 28.90 -27.36
N ALA A 7 10.60 28.71 -26.23
CA ALA A 7 11.21 28.75 -24.92
C ALA A 7 12.29 27.64 -24.84
N ALA A 8 13.52 28.05 -24.73
CA ALA A 8 14.64 27.15 -24.48
C ALA A 8 14.46 26.54 -23.08
N LEU A 9 14.41 25.21 -23.01
CA LEU A 9 14.51 24.46 -21.76
C LEU A 9 15.80 24.88 -21.04
N VAL A 10 15.66 25.55 -19.91
CA VAL A 10 16.78 25.93 -19.05
C VAL A 10 17.39 24.64 -18.50
N GLN A 11 18.64 24.35 -18.92
CA GLN A 11 19.44 23.29 -18.31
C GLN A 11 19.84 23.72 -16.89
N PRO A 12 19.65 22.92 -15.83
CA PRO A 12 19.88 23.30 -14.43
C PRO A 12 21.36 23.58 -14.06
N SER A 13 22.31 23.50 -15.00
CA SER A 13 23.73 23.53 -14.75
C SER A 13 24.39 24.92 -14.74
N MET A 14 23.63 26.03 -14.75
CA MET A 14 24.17 27.38 -14.78
C MET A 14 23.74 28.34 -13.66
N VAL A 15 22.99 27.92 -12.65
CA VAL A 15 22.60 28.83 -11.56
C VAL A 15 23.55 28.66 -10.39
N THR A 16 24.52 29.56 -10.30
CA THR A 16 25.61 29.52 -9.29
C THR A 16 25.22 30.12 -7.93
N GLN A 17 24.18 30.98 -7.84
CA GLN A 17 23.76 31.58 -6.56
C GLN A 17 22.33 32.11 -6.61
N LEU A 18 21.52 31.83 -5.57
CA LEU A 18 20.19 32.46 -5.33
C LEU A 18 20.33 33.56 -4.28
N LEU A 19 19.96 34.78 -4.65
CA LEU A 19 19.98 35.93 -3.76
C LEU A 19 18.84 35.89 -2.72
N THR A 20 17.75 35.17 -3.01
CA THR A 20 16.56 35.01 -2.15
C THR A 20 16.65 33.82 -1.19
N ALA A 21 17.70 33.01 -1.26
CA ALA A 21 17.93 31.89 -0.33
C ALA A 21 18.31 32.38 1.08
N ASP A 22 18.26 31.47 2.06
CA ASP A 22 18.67 31.73 3.44
C ASP A 22 20.13 32.23 3.46
N GLY A 23 20.36 33.37 4.13
CA GLY A 23 21.66 34.03 4.15
C GLY A 23 22.03 34.81 2.86
N GLY A 24 21.14 34.85 1.89
CA GLY A 24 21.32 35.64 0.66
C GLY A 24 21.09 37.14 0.87
N GLU A 25 21.63 37.98 -0.03
CA GLU A 25 21.51 39.44 0.05
C GLU A 25 20.05 39.93 0.06
N TRP A 26 19.18 39.20 -0.59
CA TRP A 26 17.75 39.48 -0.71
C TRP A 26 16.89 38.37 -0.06
N GLU A 27 17.37 37.81 1.01
CA GLU A 27 16.65 36.75 1.74
C GLU A 27 15.18 37.07 1.92
N VAL A 28 14.32 36.08 1.65
CA VAL A 28 12.87 36.17 1.75
C VAL A 28 12.31 35.04 2.66
N SER A 29 11.07 35.22 3.12
CA SER A 29 10.39 34.20 3.92
C SER A 29 10.23 32.89 3.15
N LYS A 30 10.11 31.77 3.86
CA LYS A 30 9.91 30.42 3.27
C LYS A 30 8.72 30.40 2.30
N HIS A 31 7.63 31.07 2.64
CA HIS A 31 6.47 31.20 1.76
C HIS A 31 6.83 31.84 0.41
N LEU A 32 7.63 32.90 0.40
CA LEU A 32 8.08 33.53 -0.84
C LEU A 32 9.11 32.68 -1.60
N GLN A 33 9.92 31.87 -0.91
CA GLN A 33 10.82 30.90 -1.54
C GLN A 33 10.08 29.79 -2.30
N GLU A 34 8.84 29.52 -1.95
CA GLU A 34 8.00 28.56 -2.68
C GLU A 34 7.51 29.07 -4.03
N ILE A 35 7.32 30.39 -4.17
CA ILE A 35 6.63 31.01 -5.31
C ILE A 35 7.51 31.92 -6.16
N MET A 36 8.72 32.29 -5.71
CA MET A 36 9.67 33.11 -6.45
C MET A 36 11.13 32.81 -6.08
N ALA A 37 12.05 33.11 -7.01
CA ALA A 37 13.49 32.99 -6.80
C ALA A 37 14.23 34.08 -7.60
N LEU A 38 15.20 34.76 -6.95
CA LEU A 38 16.07 35.75 -7.62
C LEU A 38 17.49 35.19 -7.70
N THR A 39 18.02 35.08 -8.91
CA THR A 39 19.37 34.58 -9.18
C THR A 39 20.41 35.73 -9.21
N ALA A 40 21.67 35.40 -8.99
CA ALA A 40 22.76 36.38 -8.98
C ALA A 40 22.97 37.08 -10.35
N ASP A 41 22.54 36.48 -11.45
CA ASP A 41 22.57 37.08 -12.79
C ASP A 41 21.41 38.10 -13.00
N GLY A 42 20.56 38.28 -11.99
CA GLY A 42 19.45 39.22 -12.04
C GLY A 42 18.17 38.64 -12.65
N THR A 43 18.04 37.33 -12.81
CA THR A 43 16.77 36.75 -13.26
C THR A 43 15.84 36.49 -12.05
N LEU A 44 14.64 37.11 -12.08
CA LEU A 44 13.58 36.90 -11.10
C LEU A 44 12.60 35.85 -11.65
N TYR A 45 12.68 34.63 -11.18
CA TYR A 45 11.71 33.59 -11.46
C TYR A 45 10.50 33.76 -10.56
N LEU A 46 9.30 33.74 -11.15
CA LEU A 46 8.04 33.94 -10.44
C LEU A 46 6.99 32.97 -10.97
N SER A 47 6.25 32.36 -10.05
CA SER A 47 5.13 31.50 -10.42
C SER A 47 4.05 32.27 -11.18
N GLU A 48 3.60 31.71 -12.32
CA GLU A 48 2.54 32.30 -13.16
C GLU A 48 1.26 32.58 -12.37
N SER A 49 0.91 31.72 -11.40
CA SER A 49 -0.28 31.84 -10.57
C SER A 49 -0.18 32.88 -9.45
N HIS A 50 1.04 33.37 -9.13
CA HIS A 50 1.30 34.24 -7.98
C HIS A 50 1.79 35.66 -8.38
N GLN A 51 1.59 36.07 -9.63
CA GLN A 51 2.02 37.39 -10.13
C GLN A 51 1.40 38.58 -9.37
N ASN A 52 0.21 38.39 -8.81
CA ASN A 52 -0.54 39.41 -8.08
C ASN A 52 -0.45 39.25 -6.55
N ASP A 53 0.42 38.37 -6.05
CA ASP A 53 0.63 38.21 -4.61
C ASP A 53 1.20 39.49 -4.01
N ILE A 54 0.58 39.96 -2.91
CA ILE A 54 0.94 41.23 -2.29
C ILE A 54 2.40 41.26 -1.76
N HIS A 55 2.89 40.11 -1.30
CA HIS A 55 4.26 39.97 -0.77
C HIS A 55 5.28 39.94 -1.92
N VAL A 56 4.93 39.34 -3.07
CA VAL A 56 5.73 39.35 -4.30
C VAL A 56 5.81 40.78 -4.83
N LEU A 57 4.69 41.49 -4.94
CA LEU A 57 4.66 42.89 -5.40
C LEU A 57 5.45 43.82 -4.48
N SER A 58 5.38 43.58 -3.15
CA SER A 58 6.18 44.32 -2.17
C SER A 58 7.69 44.02 -2.30
N PHE A 59 8.07 42.79 -2.66
CA PHE A 59 9.46 42.43 -2.92
C PHE A 59 9.97 43.13 -4.19
N ILE A 60 9.20 43.14 -5.26
CA ILE A 60 9.50 43.83 -6.52
C ILE A 60 9.69 45.33 -6.28
N ASP A 61 8.78 45.98 -5.57
CA ASP A 61 8.88 47.42 -5.19
C ASP A 61 10.18 47.70 -4.41
N ARG A 62 10.59 46.77 -3.54
CA ARG A 62 11.86 46.85 -2.78
C ARG A 62 13.09 46.76 -3.68
N LEU A 63 13.07 45.89 -4.73
CA LEU A 63 14.14 45.79 -5.73
C LEU A 63 14.26 47.10 -6.51
N ASP A 64 13.11 47.62 -6.98
CA ASP A 64 13.02 48.87 -7.76
C ASP A 64 13.52 50.08 -6.97
N ARG A 65 13.11 50.23 -5.72
CA ARG A 65 13.60 51.31 -4.82
C ARG A 65 15.08 51.28 -4.54
N ARG A 66 15.71 50.12 -4.56
CA ARG A 66 17.16 49.97 -4.39
C ARG A 66 17.93 50.01 -5.71
N GLY A 67 17.22 50.19 -6.84
CA GLY A 67 17.79 50.26 -8.17
C GLY A 67 18.40 48.95 -8.66
N PHE A 68 17.94 47.79 -8.11
CA PHE A 68 18.39 46.48 -8.56
C PHE A 68 17.74 46.15 -9.91
N ARG A 69 18.57 45.86 -10.92
CA ARG A 69 18.07 45.49 -12.25
C ARG A 69 17.81 44.00 -12.30
N TYR A 70 16.56 43.63 -12.64
CA TYR A 70 16.18 42.24 -12.80
C TYR A 70 15.41 42.02 -14.08
N GLN A 71 15.38 40.77 -14.55
CA GLN A 71 14.55 40.31 -15.67
C GLN A 71 13.51 39.32 -15.11
N LEU A 72 12.23 39.61 -15.27
CA LEU A 72 11.16 38.73 -14.82
C LEU A 72 11.00 37.55 -15.78
N ASN A 73 11.02 36.36 -15.22
CA ASN A 73 10.76 35.10 -15.91
C ASN A 73 9.61 34.37 -15.21
N LEU A 74 8.47 34.26 -15.89
CA LEU A 74 7.31 33.53 -15.40
C LEU A 74 7.51 32.03 -15.64
N THR A 75 7.27 31.21 -14.60
CA THR A 75 7.54 29.77 -14.64
C THR A 75 6.59 29.01 -13.72
N ASP A 76 6.65 27.68 -13.73
CA ASP A 76 5.94 26.83 -12.79
C ASP A 76 6.64 26.73 -11.43
N LEU A 77 5.89 26.28 -10.39
CA LEU A 77 6.41 26.10 -9.04
C LEU A 77 7.52 25.03 -8.99
N GLN A 78 7.45 24.03 -9.85
CA GLN A 78 8.43 22.96 -9.89
C GLN A 78 9.83 23.47 -10.29
N THR A 79 9.87 24.38 -11.26
CA THR A 79 11.12 25.05 -11.68
C THR A 79 11.70 25.90 -10.56
N ILE A 80 10.88 26.67 -9.83
CA ILE A 80 11.33 27.49 -8.69
C ILE A 80 11.91 26.56 -7.59
N HIS A 81 11.22 25.49 -7.25
CA HIS A 81 11.72 24.53 -6.27
C HIS A 81 13.02 23.85 -6.71
N GLN A 82 13.21 23.58 -8.02
CA GLN A 82 14.46 23.04 -8.53
C GLN A 82 15.62 24.01 -8.38
N LEU A 83 15.39 25.32 -8.56
CA LEU A 83 16.43 26.36 -8.36
C LEU A 83 16.93 26.38 -6.90
N TYR A 84 16.00 26.39 -5.91
CA TYR A 84 16.39 26.32 -4.50
C TYR A 84 17.07 25.00 -4.14
N ARG A 85 16.65 23.89 -4.73
CA ARG A 85 17.33 22.58 -4.58
C ARG A 85 18.76 22.59 -5.14
N ALA A 86 18.94 23.18 -6.33
CA ALA A 86 20.24 23.26 -6.96
C ALA A 86 21.25 24.06 -6.11
N VAL A 87 20.81 25.19 -5.54
CA VAL A 87 21.67 26.04 -4.70
C VAL A 87 21.91 25.45 -3.31
N ALA A 88 20.92 24.77 -2.72
CA ALA A 88 21.14 23.99 -1.49
C ALA A 88 22.18 22.87 -1.73
N MET A 89 22.32 22.37 -2.96
CA MET A 89 23.36 21.41 -3.36
C MET A 89 24.71 22.07 -3.69
N ASP A 90 24.74 23.28 -4.27
CA ASP A 90 25.98 23.96 -4.71
C ASP A 90 26.74 24.61 -3.53
N GLY A 91 26.06 25.02 -2.47
CA GLY A 91 26.69 25.48 -1.19
C GLY A 91 27.40 24.36 -0.41
N LEU A 92 27.31 23.11 -0.87
CA LEU A 92 27.87 21.89 -0.29
C LEU A 92 28.95 21.24 -1.15
N VAL A 93 29.42 21.93 -2.22
CA VAL A 93 30.13 21.29 -3.36
C VAL A 93 31.63 21.05 -3.17
N ASP A 94 32.29 21.26 -2.02
CA ASP A 94 33.74 20.87 -1.94
C ASP A 94 34.06 19.68 -1.02
N SER A 95 33.18 19.28 -0.11
CA SER A 95 33.36 18.02 0.65
C SER A 95 32.06 17.24 0.82
N ASP A 96 30.91 17.90 0.78
CA ASP A 96 29.60 17.32 1.05
C ASP A 96 28.95 16.70 -0.19
N GLY A 97 29.20 17.16 -1.42
CA GLY A 97 28.67 16.55 -2.64
C GLY A 97 29.19 15.12 -2.87
N GLN A 98 30.49 14.89 -2.59
CA GLN A 98 31.06 13.54 -2.60
C GLN A 98 30.49 12.69 -1.45
N ARG A 99 30.24 13.29 -0.29
CA ARG A 99 29.67 12.63 0.88
C ARG A 99 28.19 12.29 0.67
N ALA A 100 27.40 13.19 0.07
CA ALA A 100 26.01 12.94 -0.30
C ALA A 100 25.89 11.79 -1.32
N THR A 101 26.74 11.76 -2.34
CA THR A 101 26.79 10.66 -3.32
C THR A 101 27.19 9.34 -2.67
N GLN A 102 28.17 9.34 -1.75
CA GLN A 102 28.56 8.14 -1.00
C GLN A 102 27.44 7.63 -0.09
N MET A 103 26.70 8.54 0.57
CA MET A 103 25.58 8.16 1.40
C MET A 103 24.43 7.59 0.56
N GLN A 104 24.10 8.16 -0.59
CA GLN A 104 23.13 7.59 -1.53
C GLN A 104 23.54 6.18 -2.00
N GLU A 105 24.80 5.97 -2.33
CA GLU A 105 25.32 4.64 -2.69
C GLU A 105 25.19 3.64 -1.55
N ARG A 106 25.43 4.06 -0.31
CA ARG A 106 25.22 3.21 0.88
C ARG A 106 23.75 2.84 1.03
N VAL A 107 22.84 3.82 0.91
CA VAL A 107 21.39 3.57 0.94
C VAL A 107 21.00 2.59 -0.16
N VAL A 108 21.45 2.79 -1.40
CA VAL A 108 21.18 1.88 -2.52
C VAL A 108 21.66 0.45 -2.22
N LYS A 109 22.85 0.28 -1.62
CA LYS A 109 23.38 -1.03 -1.21
C LYS A 109 22.46 -1.69 -0.15
N ILE A 110 22.02 -0.92 0.85
CA ILE A 110 21.12 -1.43 1.91
C ILE A 110 19.77 -1.84 1.32
N ILE A 111 19.18 -1.02 0.44
CA ILE A 111 17.90 -1.35 -0.21
C ILE A 111 18.08 -2.55 -1.14
N ARG A 112 19.19 -2.63 -1.90
CA ARG A 112 19.46 -3.81 -2.76
C ARG A 112 19.54 -5.09 -1.94
N LYS A 113 20.19 -5.07 -0.78
CA LYS A 113 20.21 -6.21 0.15
C LYS A 113 18.77 -6.59 0.61
N ALA A 114 17.91 -5.59 0.85
CA ALA A 114 16.52 -5.82 1.18
C ALA A 114 15.73 -6.41 0.00
N THR A 115 15.96 -5.92 -1.23
CA THR A 115 15.30 -6.45 -2.44
C THR A 115 15.74 -7.87 -2.77
N GLU A 116 17.02 -8.22 -2.60
CA GLU A 116 17.54 -9.58 -2.75
C GLU A 116 16.90 -10.57 -1.75
N LEU A 117 16.54 -10.07 -0.56
CA LEU A 117 15.83 -10.83 0.46
C LEU A 117 14.30 -10.82 0.25
N ARG A 118 13.80 -10.08 -0.74
CA ARG A 118 12.36 -9.87 -0.98
C ARG A 118 11.66 -9.30 0.26
N ALA A 119 12.33 -8.39 0.97
CA ALA A 119 11.74 -7.71 2.11
C ALA A 119 10.55 -6.84 1.68
N SER A 120 9.44 -6.90 2.40
CA SER A 120 8.29 -6.02 2.15
C SER A 120 8.49 -4.63 2.75
N ASP A 121 9.15 -4.55 3.91
CA ASP A 121 9.36 -3.29 4.62
C ASP A 121 10.77 -3.26 5.23
N MET A 122 11.36 -2.07 5.26
CA MET A 122 12.60 -1.78 5.97
C MET A 122 12.31 -0.79 7.10
N HIS A 123 12.73 -1.13 8.31
CA HIS A 123 12.55 -0.32 9.50
C HIS A 123 13.88 0.27 9.95
N PHE A 124 14.01 1.58 9.86
CA PHE A 124 15.13 2.34 10.40
C PHE A 124 14.73 2.85 11.79
N VAL A 125 15.29 2.25 12.82
CA VAL A 125 14.99 2.58 14.22
C VAL A 125 16.13 3.42 14.75
N VAL A 126 15.97 4.74 14.74
CA VAL A 126 16.95 5.67 15.29
C VAL A 126 16.67 5.89 16.78
N SER A 127 17.66 5.60 17.60
CA SER A 127 17.60 5.68 19.06
C SER A 127 18.55 6.76 19.58
N PRO A 128 18.43 7.21 20.85
CA PRO A 128 19.36 8.17 21.44
C PRO A 128 20.82 7.70 21.36
N ALA A 129 21.75 8.63 21.41
CA ALA A 129 23.17 8.30 21.47
C ALA A 129 23.45 7.33 22.64
N GLY A 130 24.21 6.27 22.35
CA GLY A 130 24.56 5.23 23.34
C GLY A 130 23.60 4.04 23.45
N THR A 131 22.42 4.08 22.83
CA THR A 131 21.42 2.98 22.96
C THR A 131 21.35 2.06 21.73
N GLY A 132 22.15 2.30 20.71
CA GLY A 132 22.21 1.48 19.47
C GLY A 132 20.99 1.66 18.56
N SER A 133 21.23 2.21 17.39
CA SER A 133 20.24 2.31 16.31
C SER A 133 20.35 1.08 15.43
N LYS A 134 19.28 0.70 14.72
CA LYS A 134 19.25 -0.54 13.94
C LYS A 134 18.37 -0.45 12.70
N ILE A 135 18.74 -1.24 11.70
CA ILE A 135 17.92 -1.50 10.53
C ILE A 135 17.33 -2.91 10.68
N ARG A 136 16.03 -3.03 10.43
CA ARG A 136 15.31 -4.30 10.44
C ARG A 136 14.60 -4.48 9.10
N PHE A 137 14.58 -5.70 8.59
CA PHE A 137 13.82 -6.06 7.40
C PHE A 137 12.66 -6.96 7.76
N ARG A 138 11.51 -6.73 7.12
CA ARG A 138 10.38 -7.66 7.17
C ARG A 138 10.46 -8.57 5.96
N VAL A 139 10.79 -9.83 6.21
CA VAL A 139 10.89 -10.88 5.19
C VAL A 139 9.92 -11.99 5.54
N ASP A 140 9.09 -12.42 4.60
CA ASP A 140 8.04 -13.43 4.78
C ASP A 140 7.13 -13.16 6.01
N GLY A 141 6.84 -11.88 6.27
CA GLY A 141 6.03 -11.42 7.41
C GLY A 141 6.82 -11.25 8.71
N LEU A 142 8.01 -11.81 8.83
CA LEU A 142 8.84 -11.78 10.03
C LEU A 142 9.82 -10.60 10.02
N LEU A 143 9.91 -9.87 11.13
CA LEU A 143 10.77 -8.69 11.28
C LEU A 143 12.08 -9.07 11.99
N LYS A 144 13.21 -8.99 11.26
CA LYS A 144 14.55 -9.35 11.74
C LYS A 144 15.49 -8.15 11.74
N THR A 145 16.33 -8.00 12.76
CA THR A 145 17.43 -7.03 12.78
C THR A 145 18.54 -7.51 11.85
N VAL A 146 18.94 -6.64 10.92
CA VAL A 146 19.94 -6.94 9.89
C VAL A 146 21.27 -6.27 10.19
N GLU A 147 21.23 -5.02 10.66
CA GLU A 147 22.42 -4.23 10.94
C GLU A 147 22.20 -3.30 12.14
N GLN A 148 23.29 -2.99 12.85
CA GLN A 148 23.31 -2.01 13.93
C GLN A 148 24.18 -0.82 13.53
N TYR A 149 23.78 0.37 13.97
CA TYR A 149 24.40 1.64 13.58
C TYR A 149 24.61 2.55 14.80
N ARG A 150 25.51 3.51 14.68
CA ARG A 150 25.52 4.69 15.55
C ARG A 150 24.33 5.58 15.21
N SER A 151 23.74 6.22 16.23
CA SER A 151 22.53 7.05 16.04
C SER A 151 22.70 8.14 15.00
N GLN A 152 23.81 8.84 15.02
CA GLN A 152 24.10 9.90 14.06
C GLN A 152 24.20 9.36 12.61
N GLU A 153 24.88 8.25 12.43
CA GLU A 153 25.06 7.62 11.11
C GLU A 153 23.72 7.17 10.51
N LEU A 154 22.85 6.54 11.33
CA LEU A 154 21.53 6.14 10.84
C LEU A 154 20.61 7.33 10.60
N HIS A 155 20.75 8.41 11.38
CA HIS A 155 20.04 9.67 11.13
C HIS A 155 20.47 10.28 9.79
N GLU A 156 21.77 10.34 9.48
CA GLU A 156 22.27 10.85 8.20
C GLU A 156 21.77 10.03 7.00
N LEU A 157 21.72 8.69 7.13
CA LEU A 157 21.11 7.82 6.10
C LEU A 157 19.62 8.13 5.89
N CYS A 158 18.84 8.30 6.96
CA CYS A 158 17.42 8.65 6.87
C CYS A 158 17.22 10.04 6.25
N ALA A 159 18.02 11.02 6.62
CA ALA A 159 17.97 12.35 6.03
C ALA A 159 18.32 12.31 4.52
N THR A 160 19.33 11.53 4.13
CA THR A 160 19.68 11.33 2.72
C THR A 160 18.52 10.69 1.94
N ILE A 161 17.89 9.64 2.49
CA ILE A 161 16.71 9.01 1.85
C ILE A 161 15.62 10.05 1.59
N TYR A 162 15.23 10.79 2.62
CA TYR A 162 14.11 11.71 2.54
C TYR A 162 14.40 12.92 1.64
N GLN A 163 15.54 13.59 1.84
CA GLN A 163 15.86 14.87 1.19
C GLN A 163 16.37 14.72 -0.24
N SER A 164 17.13 13.65 -0.54
CA SER A 164 17.84 13.54 -1.81
C SER A 164 17.40 12.39 -2.71
N MET A 165 16.58 11.47 -2.19
CA MET A 165 16.15 10.30 -2.96
C MET A 165 14.63 10.21 -3.11
N CYS A 166 13.87 11.16 -2.56
CA CYS A 166 12.41 11.17 -2.59
C CYS A 166 11.88 12.42 -3.30
N ASP A 167 10.71 12.23 -3.93
CA ASP A 167 9.85 13.32 -4.37
C ASP A 167 8.95 13.69 -3.19
N VAL A 168 9.14 14.90 -2.63
CA VAL A 168 8.48 15.36 -1.42
C VAL A 168 7.92 16.76 -1.57
N ALA A 169 6.80 17.03 -0.90
CA ALA A 169 6.24 18.37 -0.79
C ALA A 169 7.08 19.25 0.17
N GLU A 170 7.55 18.67 1.30
CA GLU A 170 8.45 19.34 2.23
C GLU A 170 9.89 18.85 2.02
N PRO A 171 10.82 19.69 1.50
CA PRO A 171 12.18 19.26 1.17
C PRO A 171 13.05 18.99 2.40
N LEU A 172 12.67 19.51 3.57
CA LEU A 172 13.46 19.36 4.80
C LEU A 172 12.98 18.15 5.64
N PHE A 173 13.90 17.25 5.95
CA PHE A 173 13.63 16.16 6.88
C PHE A 173 13.52 16.66 8.31
N LYS A 174 12.36 16.45 8.94
CA LYS A 174 12.03 16.86 10.31
C LYS A 174 11.72 15.62 11.17
N PRO A 175 12.71 14.99 11.82
CA PRO A 175 12.51 13.74 12.57
C PRO A 175 11.55 13.85 13.77
N GLN A 176 11.16 15.05 14.16
CA GLN A 176 10.19 15.34 15.23
C GLN A 176 8.74 15.43 14.72
N LEU A 177 8.51 15.32 13.41
CA LEU A 177 7.18 15.33 12.79
C LEU A 177 6.91 14.02 12.05
N ASP A 178 5.63 13.71 11.89
CA ASP A 178 5.19 12.68 10.96
C ASP A 178 5.36 13.22 9.54
N GLN A 179 6.07 12.50 8.67
CA GLN A 179 6.29 12.88 7.27
C GLN A 179 6.16 11.65 6.38
N ASP A 180 5.51 11.82 5.24
CA ASP A 180 5.38 10.81 4.19
C ASP A 180 6.10 11.26 2.92
N ALA A 181 6.66 10.29 2.19
CA ALA A 181 7.37 10.55 0.95
C ALA A 181 7.29 9.36 -0.01
N ARG A 182 7.64 9.59 -1.27
CA ARG A 182 7.86 8.54 -2.26
C ARG A 182 9.27 8.64 -2.80
N MET A 183 9.93 7.51 -2.95
CA MET A 183 11.24 7.47 -3.61
C MET A 183 11.10 7.85 -5.08
N SER A 184 11.98 8.70 -5.56
CA SER A 184 11.95 9.17 -6.95
C SER A 184 12.20 8.03 -7.93
N GLN A 185 11.60 8.15 -9.12
CA GLN A 185 11.67 7.12 -10.17
C GLN A 185 13.11 6.75 -10.55
N ALA A 186 14.02 7.70 -10.56
CA ALA A 186 15.41 7.49 -10.88
C ALA A 186 16.14 6.50 -9.95
N PHE A 187 15.74 6.41 -8.67
CA PHE A 187 16.27 5.43 -7.72
C PHE A 187 15.51 4.12 -7.76
N VAL A 188 14.19 4.18 -7.92
CA VAL A 188 13.30 3.01 -8.01
C VAL A 188 13.72 2.08 -9.16
N GLU A 189 13.97 2.62 -10.34
CA GLU A 189 14.40 1.85 -11.51
C GLU A 189 15.75 1.15 -11.31
N LYS A 190 16.73 1.83 -10.68
CA LYS A 190 18.03 1.23 -10.34
C LYS A 190 17.95 0.06 -9.36
N LEU A 191 16.84 -0.06 -8.65
CA LEU A 191 16.60 -1.07 -7.63
C LEU A 191 15.65 -2.19 -8.11
N ASN A 192 15.19 -2.14 -9.36
CA ASN A 192 14.17 -3.04 -9.93
C ASN A 192 12.89 -3.08 -9.06
N LEU A 193 12.49 -1.92 -8.56
CA LEU A 193 11.25 -1.74 -7.82
C LEU A 193 10.22 -1.01 -8.68
N PHE A 194 8.95 -1.22 -8.41
CA PHE A 194 7.86 -0.40 -8.94
C PHE A 194 7.76 0.93 -8.20
N GLY A 195 8.07 0.93 -6.89
CA GLY A 195 8.05 2.11 -6.05
C GLY A 195 8.62 1.83 -4.67
N ALA A 196 8.79 2.87 -3.88
CA ALA A 196 9.02 2.76 -2.44
C ALA A 196 8.32 3.92 -1.74
N ARG A 197 7.56 3.61 -0.68
CA ARG A 197 6.91 4.61 0.18
C ARG A 197 7.69 4.74 1.46
N ILE A 198 7.85 5.96 1.91
CA ILE A 198 8.55 6.31 3.14
C ILE A 198 7.53 6.94 4.10
N ALA A 199 7.50 6.47 5.34
CA ALA A 199 6.78 7.11 6.41
C ALA A 199 7.72 7.29 7.61
N THR A 200 7.66 8.46 8.25
CA THR A 200 8.46 8.75 9.44
C THR A 200 7.57 9.10 10.63
N ARG A 201 8.04 8.78 11.82
CA ARG A 201 7.33 9.12 13.05
C ARG A 201 8.30 9.35 14.21
N PRO A 202 8.12 10.43 15.00
CA PRO A 202 8.86 10.62 16.22
C PRO A 202 8.54 9.52 17.25
N ARG A 203 9.52 9.18 18.07
CA ARG A 203 9.38 8.27 19.21
C ARG A 203 10.14 8.81 20.41
N ALA A 204 9.86 8.26 21.59
CA ALA A 204 10.61 8.64 22.80
C ALA A 204 12.12 8.42 22.60
N GLY A 205 12.86 9.53 22.54
CA GLY A 205 14.31 9.56 22.38
C GLY A 205 14.83 9.25 20.98
N GLY A 206 14.05 9.48 19.90
CA GLY A 206 14.50 9.28 18.53
C GLY A 206 13.34 9.28 17.55
N PHE A 207 13.46 8.55 16.43
CA PHE A 207 12.38 8.43 15.45
C PHE A 207 12.42 7.08 14.74
N LEU A 208 11.36 6.79 14.01
CA LEU A 208 11.24 5.67 13.08
C LEU A 208 11.15 6.21 11.66
N MET A 209 11.78 5.52 10.72
CA MET A 209 11.50 5.65 9.29
C MET A 209 11.21 4.25 8.75
N ILE A 210 10.09 4.10 8.05
CA ILE A 210 9.70 2.85 7.42
C ILE A 210 9.72 3.05 5.92
N LEU A 211 10.46 2.19 5.21
CA LEU A 211 10.39 2.10 3.76
C LEU A 211 9.58 0.85 3.39
N ARG A 212 8.46 1.04 2.72
CA ARG A 212 7.71 -0.05 2.07
C ARG A 212 8.19 -0.21 0.64
N LEU A 213 8.68 -1.40 0.30
CA LEU A 213 9.21 -1.73 -1.03
C LEU A 213 8.09 -2.32 -1.89
N LEU A 214 7.84 -1.70 -3.04
CA LEU A 214 6.84 -2.13 -4.02
C LEU A 214 7.56 -2.78 -5.20
N TYR A 215 7.27 -4.05 -5.47
CA TYR A 215 7.93 -4.85 -6.50
C TYR A 215 7.14 -4.85 -7.80
N ASP A 216 7.80 -4.67 -8.94
CA ASP A 216 7.15 -4.71 -10.26
C ASP A 216 6.76 -6.14 -10.66
N ASP A 217 7.66 -7.10 -10.43
CA ASP A 217 7.43 -8.51 -10.74
C ASP A 217 7.45 -9.36 -9.47
N THR A 218 6.34 -10.02 -9.20
CA THR A 218 6.19 -10.94 -8.07
C THR A 218 6.26 -12.40 -8.50
N GLY A 219 6.18 -12.68 -9.81
CA GLY A 219 6.08 -14.04 -10.36
C GLY A 219 4.79 -14.77 -9.96
N LEU A 220 3.79 -14.03 -9.45
CA LEU A 220 2.48 -14.54 -9.04
C LEU A 220 1.43 -13.97 -9.98
N ASP A 221 0.83 -14.83 -10.82
CA ASP A 221 -0.08 -14.46 -11.91
C ASP A 221 -1.41 -15.22 -11.88
N SER A 222 -1.64 -16.04 -10.85
CA SER A 222 -2.90 -16.74 -10.66
C SER A 222 -3.33 -16.77 -9.17
N LEU A 223 -4.63 -16.87 -8.94
CA LEU A 223 -5.21 -16.98 -7.59
C LEU A 223 -4.74 -18.26 -6.87
N GLU A 224 -4.52 -19.34 -7.63
CA GLU A 224 -3.99 -20.59 -7.10
C GLU A 224 -2.57 -20.41 -6.52
N GLN A 225 -1.70 -19.71 -7.23
CA GLN A 225 -0.34 -19.39 -6.76
C GLN A 225 -0.36 -18.48 -5.53
N LEU A 226 -1.38 -17.63 -5.39
CA LEU A 226 -1.58 -16.83 -4.18
C LEU A 226 -1.99 -17.69 -2.97
N GLY A 227 -2.59 -18.85 -3.21
CA GLY A 227 -3.00 -19.81 -2.18
C GLY A 227 -4.49 -20.08 -2.09
N TYR A 228 -5.33 -19.48 -2.93
CA TYR A 228 -6.76 -19.79 -2.94
C TYR A 228 -7.03 -21.26 -3.29
N LEU A 229 -8.06 -21.82 -2.67
CA LEU A 229 -8.50 -23.19 -2.94
C LEU A 229 -9.24 -23.27 -4.28
N PRO A 230 -9.28 -24.45 -4.93
CA PRO A 230 -10.01 -24.62 -6.19
C PRO A 230 -11.48 -24.19 -6.13
N GLU A 231 -12.15 -24.48 -5.02
CA GLU A 231 -13.56 -24.09 -4.78
C GLU A 231 -13.70 -22.56 -4.69
N GLN A 232 -12.70 -21.89 -4.09
CA GLN A 232 -12.67 -20.43 -3.99
C GLN A 232 -12.36 -19.80 -5.35
N ASN A 233 -11.45 -20.38 -6.12
CA ASN A 233 -11.16 -19.93 -7.49
C ASN A 233 -12.40 -20.00 -8.39
N ALA A 234 -13.20 -21.05 -8.26
CA ALA A 234 -14.46 -21.18 -9.00
C ALA A 234 -15.47 -20.06 -8.64
N LEU A 235 -15.45 -19.57 -7.39
CA LEU A 235 -16.27 -18.42 -7.00
C LEU A 235 -15.75 -17.11 -7.61
N PHE A 236 -14.42 -16.90 -7.63
CA PHE A 236 -13.81 -15.77 -8.34
C PHE A 236 -14.14 -15.77 -9.83
N ASP A 237 -14.06 -16.93 -10.51
CA ASP A 237 -14.42 -17.05 -11.91
C ASP A 237 -15.88 -16.64 -12.17
N ARG A 238 -16.79 -16.98 -11.24
CA ARG A 238 -18.19 -16.54 -11.34
C ARG A 238 -18.33 -15.04 -11.14
N MET A 239 -17.60 -14.44 -10.17
CA MET A 239 -17.60 -13.01 -9.93
C MET A 239 -17.03 -12.23 -11.12
N MET A 240 -15.92 -12.70 -11.72
CA MET A 240 -15.30 -12.08 -12.90
C MET A 240 -16.18 -12.12 -14.15
N ARG A 241 -17.08 -13.11 -14.25
CA ARG A 241 -18.05 -13.21 -15.37
C ARG A 241 -19.30 -12.36 -15.20
N MET A 242 -19.49 -11.75 -14.03
CA MET A 242 -20.61 -10.82 -13.80
C MET A 242 -20.30 -9.47 -14.45
N PRO A 243 -21.12 -8.97 -15.37
CA PRO A 243 -20.85 -7.71 -16.08
C PRO A 243 -21.07 -6.48 -15.19
N TYR A 244 -21.75 -6.62 -14.06
CA TYR A 244 -22.04 -5.55 -13.10
C TYR A 244 -22.03 -6.08 -11.66
N GLY A 245 -22.02 -5.17 -10.72
CA GLY A 245 -22.02 -5.46 -9.29
C GLY A 245 -20.68 -5.11 -8.63
N ILE A 246 -20.63 -5.22 -7.32
CA ILE A 246 -19.47 -4.86 -6.50
C ILE A 246 -18.92 -6.11 -5.84
N ASN A 247 -17.64 -6.38 -6.06
CA ASN A 247 -16.87 -7.41 -5.37
C ASN A 247 -15.89 -6.71 -4.43
N ILE A 248 -15.92 -7.07 -3.15
CA ILE A 248 -15.11 -6.39 -2.13
C ILE A 248 -14.16 -7.37 -1.47
N LEU A 249 -12.87 -7.04 -1.52
CA LEU A 249 -11.81 -7.71 -0.79
C LEU A 249 -11.57 -7.03 0.55
N SER A 250 -11.42 -7.80 1.60
CA SER A 250 -11.11 -7.27 2.92
C SER A 250 -10.01 -8.07 3.62
N GLY A 251 -9.52 -7.53 4.71
CA GLY A 251 -8.46 -8.12 5.52
C GLY A 251 -7.55 -7.06 6.12
N PRO A 252 -6.69 -7.45 7.07
CA PRO A 252 -5.75 -6.53 7.70
C PRO A 252 -4.75 -5.93 6.69
N THR A 253 -4.05 -4.89 7.12
CA THR A 253 -2.95 -4.33 6.33
C THR A 253 -1.88 -5.41 6.09
N GLY A 254 -1.39 -5.51 4.86
CA GLY A 254 -0.39 -6.51 4.48
C GLY A 254 -0.96 -7.93 4.24
N SER A 255 -2.28 -8.09 4.17
CA SER A 255 -2.92 -9.39 3.84
C SER A 255 -2.87 -9.76 2.36
N GLY A 256 -2.30 -8.92 1.50
CA GLY A 256 -2.14 -9.20 0.06
C GLY A 256 -3.32 -8.79 -0.81
N LYS A 257 -4.23 -7.93 -0.34
CA LYS A 257 -5.41 -7.46 -1.11
C LYS A 257 -5.05 -6.88 -2.48
N SER A 258 -4.08 -5.96 -2.51
CA SER A 258 -3.64 -5.31 -3.76
C SER A 258 -3.08 -6.33 -4.77
N MET A 259 -2.38 -7.38 -4.28
CA MET A 259 -1.89 -8.47 -5.14
C MET A 259 -3.04 -9.31 -5.69
N THR A 260 -4.03 -9.64 -4.86
CA THR A 260 -5.22 -10.36 -5.33
C THR A 260 -6.00 -9.54 -6.36
N LEU A 261 -6.17 -8.22 -6.13
CA LEU A 261 -6.80 -7.33 -7.12
C LEU A 261 -6.00 -7.28 -8.44
N LYS A 262 -4.66 -7.12 -8.36
CA LYS A 262 -3.80 -7.19 -9.55
C LYS A 262 -4.07 -8.45 -10.36
N VAL A 263 -3.95 -9.62 -9.73
CA VAL A 263 -4.16 -10.92 -10.40
C VAL A 263 -5.58 -11.04 -10.94
N THR A 264 -6.58 -10.52 -10.23
CA THR A 264 -7.97 -10.53 -10.67
C THR A 264 -8.19 -9.63 -11.88
N MET A 265 -7.62 -8.41 -11.91
CA MET A 265 -7.73 -7.51 -13.08
C MET A 265 -7.02 -8.07 -14.29
N GLU A 266 -5.82 -8.62 -14.13
CA GLU A 266 -5.10 -9.31 -15.22
C GLU A 266 -5.84 -10.57 -15.70
N GLY A 267 -6.51 -11.28 -14.76
CA GLY A 267 -7.39 -12.41 -15.09
C GLY A 267 -8.63 -11.97 -15.87
N LEU A 268 -9.25 -10.85 -15.50
CA LEU A 268 -10.38 -10.25 -16.23
C LEU A 268 -9.99 -9.85 -17.67
N ASP A 269 -8.84 -9.19 -17.83
CA ASP A 269 -8.33 -8.81 -19.15
C ASP A 269 -8.10 -10.03 -20.03
N LYS A 270 -7.45 -11.07 -19.50
CA LYS A 270 -7.25 -12.35 -20.19
C LYS A 270 -8.58 -13.04 -20.55
N LEU A 271 -9.55 -13.05 -19.62
CA LEU A 271 -10.87 -13.65 -19.82
C LEU A 271 -11.61 -13.05 -21.01
N HIS A 272 -11.44 -11.74 -21.22
CA HIS A 272 -12.10 -10.99 -22.30
C HIS A 272 -11.18 -10.70 -23.49
N GLY A 273 -9.95 -11.24 -23.51
CA GLY A 273 -9.00 -11.07 -24.61
C GLY A 273 -8.64 -9.61 -24.89
N GLY A 274 -8.53 -8.77 -23.86
CA GLY A 274 -8.21 -7.35 -23.97
C GLY A 274 -9.34 -6.47 -24.55
N SER A 275 -10.54 -7.03 -24.79
CA SER A 275 -11.66 -6.32 -25.44
C SER A 275 -12.51 -5.46 -24.49
N LYS A 276 -12.21 -5.50 -23.18
CA LYS A 276 -12.92 -4.77 -22.13
C LYS A 276 -12.06 -3.66 -21.55
N HIS A 277 -12.66 -2.48 -21.37
CA HIS A 277 -12.00 -1.36 -20.69
C HIS A 277 -12.05 -1.55 -19.18
N ILE A 278 -10.88 -1.82 -18.58
CA ILE A 278 -10.70 -1.96 -17.14
C ILE A 278 -9.97 -0.71 -16.63
N LEU A 279 -10.65 0.11 -15.86
CA LEU A 279 -10.09 1.34 -15.28
C LEU A 279 -9.72 1.10 -13.82
N THR A 280 -8.50 1.45 -13.39
CA THR A 280 -8.17 1.46 -11.97
C THR A 280 -8.06 2.88 -11.42
N ILE A 281 -8.46 3.06 -10.16
CA ILE A 281 -8.30 4.31 -9.40
C ILE A 281 -7.62 3.96 -8.09
N GLU A 282 -6.36 4.39 -7.91
CA GLU A 282 -5.50 3.95 -6.80
C GLU A 282 -4.76 5.12 -6.15
N ASP A 283 -4.52 5.03 -4.83
CA ASP A 283 -3.78 6.07 -4.09
C ASP A 283 -2.61 5.50 -3.25
N PRO A 284 -1.42 5.51 -3.84
CA PRO A 284 -1.12 5.37 -5.26
C PRO A 284 -1.12 3.90 -5.68
N PRO A 285 -0.93 3.58 -6.98
CA PRO A 285 -0.69 2.22 -7.43
C PRO A 285 0.44 1.53 -6.66
N GLU A 286 0.19 0.29 -6.21
CA GLU A 286 1.19 -0.52 -5.47
C GLU A 286 1.92 -1.52 -6.36
N TYR A 287 1.28 -1.95 -7.44
CA TYR A 287 1.80 -2.90 -8.42
C TYR A 287 1.45 -2.44 -9.82
N ARG A 288 2.30 -2.76 -10.78
CA ARG A 288 1.94 -2.64 -12.19
C ARG A 288 0.94 -3.72 -12.56
N ILE A 289 -0.22 -3.33 -13.08
CA ILE A 289 -1.25 -4.23 -13.57
C ILE A 289 -1.13 -4.25 -15.08
N ARG A 290 -0.94 -5.44 -15.68
CA ARG A 290 -0.65 -5.60 -17.10
C ARG A 290 -1.84 -6.18 -17.83
N GLY A 291 -2.22 -5.58 -18.96
CA GLY A 291 -3.28 -6.02 -19.83
C GLY A 291 -3.55 -4.97 -20.91
N GLU A 292 -4.03 -5.39 -22.06
CA GLU A 292 -4.31 -4.51 -23.20
C GLU A 292 -5.49 -3.57 -22.90
N GLY A 293 -6.51 -4.08 -22.19
CA GLY A 293 -7.68 -3.32 -21.79
C GLY A 293 -7.54 -2.56 -20.47
N ILE A 294 -6.38 -2.61 -19.79
CA ILE A 294 -6.20 -2.05 -18.45
C ILE A 294 -5.59 -0.64 -18.50
N ASN A 295 -6.30 0.33 -17.95
CA ASN A 295 -5.83 1.69 -17.74
C ASN A 295 -5.69 1.97 -16.25
N GLN A 296 -4.44 1.99 -15.77
CA GLN A 296 -4.12 2.21 -14.36
C GLN A 296 -3.93 3.69 -14.07
N THR A 297 -4.75 4.26 -13.18
CA THR A 297 -4.73 5.69 -12.87
C THR A 297 -4.48 5.97 -11.39
N PRO A 298 -3.56 6.88 -11.07
CA PRO A 298 -3.39 7.37 -9.70
C PRO A 298 -4.49 8.37 -9.33
N LEU A 299 -4.90 8.36 -8.07
CA LEU A 299 -5.69 9.44 -7.50
C LEU A 299 -4.80 10.68 -7.33
N VAL A 300 -5.31 11.85 -7.72
CA VAL A 300 -4.58 13.12 -7.61
C VAL A 300 -5.39 14.09 -6.76
N TYR A 301 -4.76 14.64 -5.72
CA TYR A 301 -5.37 15.63 -4.83
C TYR A 301 -4.29 16.48 -4.15
N ASP A 302 -4.70 17.63 -3.60
CA ASP A 302 -3.82 18.47 -2.80
C ASP A 302 -3.70 17.91 -1.38
N ALA A 303 -2.54 17.36 -1.05
CA ALA A 303 -2.28 16.75 0.25
C ALA A 303 -2.27 17.77 1.43
N THR A 304 -2.31 19.07 1.15
CA THR A 304 -2.38 20.13 2.18
C THR A 304 -3.79 20.38 2.68
N ASP A 305 -4.82 19.97 1.90
CA ASP A 305 -6.22 20.04 2.30
C ASP A 305 -6.67 18.71 2.97
N PRO A 306 -7.04 18.72 4.25
CA PRO A 306 -7.46 17.51 4.99
C PRO A 306 -8.67 16.78 4.38
N ASP A 307 -9.53 17.48 3.65
CA ASP A 307 -10.71 16.91 3.02
C ASP A 307 -10.50 16.52 1.54
N ALA A 308 -9.40 16.94 0.92
CA ALA A 308 -9.16 16.75 -0.51
C ALA A 308 -9.09 15.27 -0.91
N GLU A 309 -8.45 14.43 -0.10
CA GLU A 309 -8.37 12.98 -0.37
C GLU A 309 -9.78 12.36 -0.46
N ARG A 310 -10.65 12.66 0.50
CA ARG A 310 -12.02 12.13 0.54
C ARG A 310 -12.86 12.59 -0.66
N GLN A 311 -12.74 13.88 -1.01
CA GLN A 311 -13.42 14.44 -2.17
C GLN A 311 -12.89 13.85 -3.48
N ALA A 312 -11.58 13.65 -3.58
CA ALA A 312 -10.93 13.07 -4.75
C ALA A 312 -11.39 11.63 -5.02
N TRP A 313 -11.57 10.79 -3.99
CA TRP A 313 -12.11 9.44 -4.15
C TRP A 313 -13.50 9.46 -4.79
N ALA A 314 -14.44 10.21 -4.23
CA ALA A 314 -15.79 10.29 -4.75
C ALA A 314 -15.83 10.90 -6.18
N ALA A 315 -15.04 11.95 -6.41
CA ALA A 315 -14.95 12.60 -7.72
C ALA A 315 -14.26 11.70 -8.75
N GLY A 316 -13.20 11.00 -8.37
CA GLY A 316 -12.47 10.06 -9.22
C GLY A 316 -13.36 8.91 -9.69
N ILE A 317 -14.14 8.30 -8.79
CA ILE A 317 -15.10 7.25 -9.14
C ILE A 317 -16.18 7.81 -10.10
N ALA A 318 -16.76 8.97 -9.77
CA ALA A 318 -17.78 9.61 -10.60
C ALA A 318 -17.24 10.03 -11.97
N ASN A 319 -15.99 10.45 -12.08
CA ASN A 319 -15.33 10.74 -13.34
C ASN A 319 -15.02 9.46 -14.12
N GLY A 320 -14.53 8.44 -13.44
CA GLY A 320 -14.22 7.14 -14.03
C GLY A 320 -15.41 6.53 -14.77
N MET A 321 -16.61 6.60 -14.20
CA MET A 321 -17.85 6.14 -14.86
C MET A 321 -18.17 6.84 -16.19
N ARG A 322 -17.53 7.98 -16.50
CA ARG A 322 -17.71 8.70 -17.78
C ARG A 322 -16.62 8.40 -18.81
N LEU A 323 -15.64 7.57 -18.43
CA LEU A 323 -14.54 7.16 -19.29
C LEU A 323 -14.82 5.84 -20.01
N ASP A 324 -16.10 5.45 -20.13
CA ASP A 324 -16.55 4.22 -20.78
C ASP A 324 -15.90 2.92 -20.24
N PRO A 325 -15.84 2.72 -18.90
CA PRO A 325 -15.28 1.49 -18.36
C PRO A 325 -16.31 0.37 -18.38
N ASP A 326 -15.91 -0.84 -18.74
CA ASP A 326 -16.68 -2.06 -18.46
C ASP A 326 -16.50 -2.50 -16.99
N TYR A 327 -15.26 -2.40 -16.51
CA TYR A 327 -14.90 -2.72 -15.14
C TYR A 327 -14.09 -1.60 -14.50
N MET A 328 -14.27 -1.42 -13.20
CA MET A 328 -13.48 -0.47 -12.40
C MET A 328 -12.89 -1.14 -11.17
N MET A 329 -11.61 -0.91 -10.94
CA MET A 329 -10.96 -1.23 -9.67
C MET A 329 -10.79 0.04 -8.85
N ILE A 330 -11.43 0.08 -7.69
CA ILE A 330 -11.32 1.18 -6.73
C ILE A 330 -10.40 0.71 -5.61
N GLY A 331 -9.27 1.37 -5.41
CA GLY A 331 -8.23 0.93 -4.47
C GLY A 331 -8.79 0.64 -3.07
N GLU A 332 -9.59 1.54 -2.52
CA GLU A 332 -10.21 1.36 -1.21
C GLU A 332 -11.52 2.17 -1.07
N VAL A 333 -12.50 1.58 -0.40
CA VAL A 333 -13.71 2.29 0.07
C VAL A 333 -13.55 2.61 1.55
N ARG A 334 -13.23 3.88 1.87
CA ARG A 334 -12.98 4.32 3.25
C ARG A 334 -14.18 4.92 3.93
N ASP A 335 -15.07 5.54 3.17
CA ASP A 335 -16.21 6.31 3.68
C ASP A 335 -17.51 6.07 2.89
N LEU A 336 -18.61 6.70 3.36
CA LEU A 336 -19.92 6.62 2.74
C LEU A 336 -19.92 7.16 1.31
N PHE A 337 -19.18 8.25 1.03
CA PHE A 337 -19.22 8.89 -0.29
C PHE A 337 -18.64 7.98 -1.36
N ALA A 338 -17.48 7.38 -1.08
CA ALA A 338 -16.86 6.37 -1.96
C ALA A 338 -17.75 5.13 -2.10
N ALA A 339 -18.36 4.64 -0.99
CA ALA A 339 -19.28 3.52 -1.02
C ALA A 339 -20.49 3.79 -1.92
N VAL A 340 -21.18 4.92 -1.72
CA VAL A 340 -22.35 5.30 -2.52
C VAL A 340 -21.98 5.49 -3.99
N ALA A 341 -20.82 6.09 -4.30
CA ALA A 341 -20.36 6.23 -5.67
C ALA A 341 -20.12 4.85 -6.33
N ALA A 342 -19.53 3.90 -5.61
CA ALA A 342 -19.35 2.53 -6.10
C ALA A 342 -20.70 1.82 -6.35
N PHE A 343 -21.65 1.90 -5.41
CA PHE A 343 -23.00 1.32 -5.63
C PHE A 343 -23.72 1.94 -6.82
N ARG A 344 -23.59 3.26 -7.04
CA ARG A 344 -24.14 3.92 -8.23
C ARG A 344 -23.51 3.39 -9.52
N GLY A 345 -22.20 3.14 -9.53
CA GLY A 345 -21.52 2.50 -10.66
C GLY A 345 -22.10 1.12 -10.96
N ALA A 346 -22.31 0.29 -9.94
CA ALA A 346 -22.92 -1.04 -10.09
C ALA A 346 -24.36 -0.95 -10.66
N MET A 347 -25.16 0.00 -10.16
CA MET A 347 -26.53 0.22 -10.65
C MET A 347 -26.58 0.67 -12.13
N THR A 348 -25.52 1.29 -12.63
CA THR A 348 -25.42 1.73 -14.02
C THR A 348 -24.76 0.70 -14.95
N GLY A 349 -24.53 -0.52 -14.47
CA GLY A 349 -24.10 -1.64 -15.29
C GLY A 349 -22.60 -1.92 -15.29
N HIS A 350 -21.83 -1.30 -14.38
CA HIS A 350 -20.38 -1.50 -14.29
C HIS A 350 -20.02 -2.63 -13.30
N GLY A 351 -19.02 -3.44 -13.63
CA GLY A 351 -18.40 -4.38 -12.69
C GLY A 351 -17.34 -3.69 -11.85
N LEU A 352 -17.50 -3.70 -10.51
CA LEU A 352 -16.58 -3.01 -9.62
C LEU A 352 -15.85 -3.99 -8.70
N TRP A 353 -14.58 -3.69 -8.44
CA TRP A 353 -13.74 -4.37 -7.48
C TRP A 353 -13.11 -3.36 -6.55
N SER A 354 -13.14 -3.64 -5.25
CA SER A 354 -12.58 -2.70 -4.27
C SER A 354 -12.07 -3.40 -3.02
N THR A 355 -11.47 -2.62 -2.10
CA THR A 355 -11.04 -3.13 -0.81
C THR A 355 -11.69 -2.42 0.37
N LEU A 356 -11.74 -3.15 1.49
CA LEU A 356 -12.12 -2.67 2.82
C LEU A 356 -11.20 -3.26 3.89
N HIS A 357 -11.32 -2.77 5.12
CA HIS A 357 -10.69 -3.35 6.30
C HIS A 357 -11.74 -3.97 7.21
N THR A 358 -11.84 -5.31 7.20
CA THR A 358 -12.67 -6.12 8.11
C THR A 358 -11.96 -7.42 8.49
N ASN A 359 -12.43 -8.09 9.54
CA ASN A 359 -11.83 -9.33 10.03
C ASN A 359 -12.46 -10.59 9.42
N SER A 360 -13.58 -10.47 8.68
CA SER A 360 -14.27 -11.58 8.01
C SER A 360 -14.97 -11.09 6.73
N ALA A 361 -15.30 -12.00 5.82
CA ALA A 361 -16.04 -11.67 4.60
C ALA A 361 -17.45 -11.13 4.92
N ILE A 362 -18.11 -11.71 5.87
CA ILE A 362 -19.46 -11.26 6.32
C ILE A 362 -19.39 -9.89 7.00
N GLY A 363 -18.27 -9.59 7.67
CA GLY A 363 -18.00 -8.28 8.25
C GLY A 363 -17.99 -7.13 7.24
N ILE A 364 -17.82 -7.40 5.94
CA ILE A 364 -17.93 -6.40 4.87
C ILE A 364 -19.33 -5.79 4.84
N VAL A 365 -20.37 -6.64 4.89
CA VAL A 365 -21.76 -6.16 4.89
C VAL A 365 -22.04 -5.30 6.13
N GLN A 366 -21.57 -5.73 7.31
CA GLN A 366 -21.71 -4.93 8.53
C GLN A 366 -20.98 -3.60 8.42
N ARG A 367 -19.76 -3.60 7.92
CA ARG A 367 -18.97 -2.37 7.74
C ARG A 367 -19.63 -1.37 6.80
N LEU A 368 -20.17 -1.82 5.67
CA LEU A 368 -20.92 -0.98 4.74
C LEU A 368 -22.19 -0.42 5.38
N LYS A 369 -22.89 -1.24 6.17
CA LYS A 369 -24.06 -0.79 6.96
C LYS A 369 -23.65 0.29 7.97
N ASP A 370 -22.56 0.10 8.69
CA ASP A 370 -22.03 1.07 9.68
C ASP A 370 -21.58 2.38 9.02
N LEU A 371 -21.09 2.33 7.77
CA LEU A 371 -20.81 3.51 6.97
C LEU A 371 -22.08 4.29 6.56
N GLY A 372 -23.26 3.66 6.65
CA GLY A 372 -24.55 4.28 6.32
C GLY A 372 -25.04 4.00 4.90
N VAL A 373 -24.54 2.95 4.24
CA VAL A 373 -25.08 2.51 2.93
C VAL A 373 -26.53 2.08 3.10
N ASP A 374 -27.38 2.55 2.18
CA ASP A 374 -28.83 2.25 2.20
C ASP A 374 -29.08 0.73 2.18
N PRO A 375 -29.91 0.21 3.09
CA PRO A 375 -30.21 -1.23 3.16
C PRO A 375 -30.78 -1.82 1.85
N GLY A 376 -31.53 -1.04 1.08
CA GLY A 376 -32.07 -1.46 -0.22
C GLY A 376 -30.98 -1.74 -1.25
N LEU A 377 -29.87 -1.00 -1.21
CA LEU A 377 -28.70 -1.24 -2.05
C LEU A 377 -27.82 -2.35 -1.46
N LEU A 378 -27.60 -2.29 -0.16
CA LEU A 378 -26.66 -3.19 0.54
C LEU A 378 -27.09 -4.65 0.50
N PHE A 379 -28.39 -4.93 0.66
CA PHE A 379 -28.91 -6.30 0.70
C PHE A 379 -29.37 -6.84 -0.65
N ASP A 380 -29.10 -6.12 -1.74
CA ASP A 380 -29.34 -6.62 -3.08
C ASP A 380 -28.14 -7.45 -3.58
N PRO A 381 -28.27 -8.78 -3.74
CA PRO A 381 -27.20 -9.63 -4.24
C PRO A 381 -26.87 -9.39 -5.73
N ALA A 382 -27.69 -8.63 -6.45
CA ALA A 382 -27.37 -8.18 -7.79
C ALA A 382 -26.39 -7.01 -7.79
N LEU A 383 -26.33 -6.25 -6.68
CA LEU A 383 -25.40 -5.13 -6.52
C LEU A 383 -24.14 -5.51 -5.73
N LEU A 384 -24.29 -6.20 -4.60
CA LEU A 384 -23.16 -6.70 -3.82
C LEU A 384 -22.92 -8.17 -4.16
N THR A 385 -22.02 -8.41 -5.11
CA THR A 385 -21.86 -9.68 -5.81
C THR A 385 -20.76 -10.58 -5.26
N GLY A 386 -19.80 -10.03 -4.53
CA GLY A 386 -18.68 -10.79 -3.95
C GLY A 386 -18.16 -10.21 -2.65
N LEU A 387 -17.94 -11.09 -1.65
CA LEU A 387 -17.34 -10.73 -0.37
C LEU A 387 -16.15 -11.65 -0.12
N ILE A 388 -14.96 -11.07 -0.07
CA ILE A 388 -13.73 -11.81 0.12
C ILE A 388 -13.01 -11.28 1.35
N ASN A 389 -12.57 -12.17 2.25
CA ASN A 389 -11.67 -11.78 3.34
C ASN A 389 -10.46 -12.68 3.34
N GLN A 390 -9.28 -12.10 3.47
CA GLN A 390 -8.03 -12.84 3.39
C GLN A 390 -7.02 -12.42 4.44
N SER A 391 -6.19 -13.39 4.84
CA SER A 391 -4.98 -13.20 5.63
C SER A 391 -3.82 -13.88 4.92
N LEU A 392 -2.60 -13.38 5.14
CA LEU A 392 -1.39 -13.86 4.48
C LEU A 392 -0.47 -14.48 5.53
N LEU A 393 -0.24 -15.79 5.43
CA LEU A 393 0.53 -16.58 6.39
C LEU A 393 1.87 -17.04 5.80
N PRO A 394 2.94 -17.12 6.60
CA PRO A 394 4.23 -17.66 6.16
C PRO A 394 4.14 -19.16 5.95
N LYS A 395 4.71 -19.66 4.83
CA LYS A 395 4.81 -21.08 4.52
C LYS A 395 6.03 -21.69 5.19
N LEU A 396 5.91 -22.91 5.69
CA LEU A 396 7.04 -23.70 6.17
C LEU A 396 8.09 -23.89 5.07
N CYS A 397 9.36 -23.84 5.46
CA CYS A 397 10.43 -24.21 4.55
C CYS A 397 10.40 -25.71 4.26
N PRO A 398 10.28 -26.15 3.00
CA PRO A 398 10.16 -27.56 2.66
C PRO A 398 11.41 -28.36 3.03
N HIS A 399 12.57 -27.70 3.16
CA HIS A 399 13.85 -28.36 3.41
C HIS A 399 14.18 -28.56 4.90
N CYS A 400 13.58 -27.80 5.81
CA CYS A 400 13.93 -27.88 7.23
C CYS A 400 12.71 -27.95 8.16
N LYS A 401 11.48 -28.03 7.63
CA LYS A 401 10.30 -28.28 8.46
C LYS A 401 10.43 -29.63 9.18
N MET A 402 9.92 -29.72 10.39
CA MET A 402 10.01 -30.89 11.25
C MET A 402 8.63 -31.50 11.44
N ARG A 403 8.55 -32.81 11.69
CA ARG A 403 7.27 -33.47 11.96
C ARG A 403 6.72 -33.02 13.31
N PHE A 404 5.45 -32.70 13.37
CA PHE A 404 4.77 -32.30 14.60
C PHE A 404 4.90 -33.36 15.69
N GLN A 405 4.71 -34.64 15.35
CA GLN A 405 4.78 -35.78 16.30
C GLN A 405 6.10 -35.87 17.05
N ASP A 406 7.21 -35.49 16.41
CA ASP A 406 8.54 -35.57 17.01
C ASP A 406 8.88 -34.38 17.91
N HIS A 407 8.01 -33.34 17.91
CA HIS A 407 8.27 -32.07 18.60
C HIS A 407 7.08 -31.56 19.43
N GLN A 408 6.01 -32.35 19.56
CA GLN A 408 4.80 -31.95 20.29
C GLN A 408 5.07 -31.62 21.76
N ASP A 409 6.05 -32.24 22.38
CA ASP A 409 6.42 -32.00 23.78
C ASP A 409 7.01 -30.60 24.03
N GLN A 410 7.38 -29.90 22.98
CA GLN A 410 7.90 -28.50 23.02
C GLN A 410 6.82 -27.46 22.82
N LEU A 411 5.59 -27.86 22.53
CA LEU A 411 4.46 -26.99 22.23
C LEU A 411 3.51 -26.89 23.44
N ALA A 412 2.68 -25.85 23.45
CA ALA A 412 1.65 -25.70 24.46
C ALA A 412 0.63 -26.84 24.38
N LEU A 413 0.24 -27.41 25.51
CA LEU A 413 -0.67 -28.57 25.58
C LEU A 413 -1.99 -28.33 24.86
N ASP A 414 -2.58 -27.17 25.04
CA ASP A 414 -3.84 -26.78 24.43
C ASP A 414 -3.74 -26.71 22.88
N LEU A 415 -2.60 -26.25 22.32
CA LEU A 415 -2.33 -26.31 20.89
C LEU A 415 -2.24 -27.76 20.41
N VAL A 416 -1.52 -28.60 21.17
CA VAL A 416 -1.35 -30.03 20.82
C VAL A 416 -2.72 -30.71 20.77
N GLU A 417 -3.59 -30.47 21.75
CA GLU A 417 -4.96 -31.01 21.78
C GLU A 417 -5.78 -30.56 20.57
N ARG A 418 -5.74 -29.26 20.21
CA ARG A 418 -6.44 -28.74 19.02
C ARG A 418 -5.92 -29.36 17.72
N VAL A 419 -4.59 -29.48 17.58
CA VAL A 419 -3.98 -30.11 16.40
C VAL A 419 -4.40 -31.57 16.28
N GLN A 420 -4.34 -32.34 17.37
CA GLN A 420 -4.73 -33.75 17.38
C GLN A 420 -6.20 -33.96 17.04
N ARG A 421 -7.08 -33.03 17.42
CA ARG A 421 -8.51 -33.10 17.18
C ARG A 421 -8.92 -32.66 15.77
N LEU A 422 -8.27 -31.62 15.22
CA LEU A 422 -8.71 -30.93 14.02
C LEU A 422 -7.95 -31.28 12.75
N THR A 423 -6.81 -31.99 12.87
CA THR A 423 -5.91 -32.25 11.74
C THR A 423 -5.55 -33.72 11.60
N ASP A 424 -5.04 -34.10 10.42
CA ASP A 424 -4.33 -35.37 10.26
C ASP A 424 -2.88 -35.22 10.76
N VAL A 425 -2.64 -35.57 12.00
CA VAL A 425 -1.36 -35.41 12.71
C VAL A 425 -0.17 -36.01 11.93
N SER A 426 -0.41 -37.05 11.09
CA SER A 426 0.63 -37.67 10.27
C SER A 426 1.20 -36.75 9.19
N GLN A 427 0.42 -35.74 8.79
CA GLN A 427 0.75 -34.77 7.74
C GLN A 427 1.17 -33.40 8.31
N VAL A 428 1.08 -33.22 9.63
CA VAL A 428 1.38 -31.94 10.26
C VAL A 428 2.89 -31.76 10.45
N TYR A 429 3.35 -30.57 10.11
CA TYR A 429 4.73 -30.14 10.31
C TYR A 429 4.78 -28.84 11.11
N VAL A 430 5.90 -28.64 11.82
CA VAL A 430 6.22 -27.43 12.56
C VAL A 430 7.45 -26.75 11.96
N LYS A 431 7.64 -25.48 12.31
CA LYS A 431 8.76 -24.68 11.86
C LYS A 431 10.10 -25.26 12.35
N GLY A 432 10.98 -25.53 11.42
CA GLY A 432 12.33 -26.01 11.72
C GLY A 432 13.30 -24.89 12.13
N PRO A 433 14.53 -25.25 12.52
CA PRO A 433 15.56 -24.33 13.02
C PRO A 433 16.04 -23.33 11.97
N GLY A 434 15.71 -23.58 10.70
CA GLY A 434 16.20 -22.84 9.55
C GLY A 434 17.36 -23.54 8.85
N CYS A 435 17.50 -23.26 7.56
CA CYS A 435 18.56 -23.82 6.72
C CYS A 435 19.02 -22.77 5.68
N GLN A 436 19.99 -23.13 4.85
CA GLN A 436 20.49 -22.24 3.80
C GLN A 436 19.38 -21.82 2.81
N ALA A 437 18.47 -22.73 2.42
CA ALA A 437 17.38 -22.46 1.49
C ALA A 437 16.39 -21.40 2.00
N CYS A 438 16.11 -21.38 3.31
CA CYS A 438 15.27 -20.35 3.94
C CYS A 438 16.08 -19.27 4.67
N ARG A 439 17.39 -19.21 4.44
CA ARG A 439 18.28 -18.21 5.07
C ARG A 439 18.13 -18.16 6.60
N GLY A 440 18.00 -19.32 7.22
CA GLY A 440 17.85 -19.48 8.67
C GLY A 440 16.50 -19.05 9.24
N SER A 441 15.46 -18.84 8.41
CA SER A 441 14.15 -18.37 8.89
C SER A 441 13.20 -19.50 9.30
N GLY A 442 13.37 -20.71 8.77
CA GLY A 442 12.42 -21.81 8.91
C GLY A 442 11.17 -21.67 8.05
N VAL A 443 10.99 -20.54 7.35
CA VAL A 443 9.86 -20.26 6.45
C VAL A 443 10.36 -19.84 5.07
N ASN A 444 9.52 -20.04 4.04
CA ASN A 444 9.86 -19.68 2.66
C ASN A 444 8.62 -19.22 1.88
N GLY A 445 8.49 -17.91 1.73
CA GLY A 445 7.35 -17.27 1.10
C GLY A 445 6.10 -17.28 1.98
N ARG A 446 4.99 -16.80 1.42
CA ARG A 446 3.69 -16.69 2.10
C ARG A 446 2.58 -17.25 1.22
N SER A 447 1.45 -17.59 1.83
CA SER A 447 0.24 -18.03 1.14
C SER A 447 -1.01 -17.46 1.81
N ILE A 448 -2.06 -17.25 1.01
CA ILE A 448 -3.34 -16.74 1.49
C ILE A 448 -4.14 -17.86 2.18
N VAL A 449 -4.86 -17.49 3.23
CA VAL A 449 -6.06 -18.17 3.71
C VAL A 449 -7.22 -17.20 3.61
N ALA A 450 -8.38 -17.66 3.10
CA ALA A 450 -9.45 -16.76 2.75
C ALA A 450 -10.85 -17.33 3.03
N GLU A 451 -11.79 -16.41 3.20
CA GLU A 451 -13.23 -16.60 3.09
C GLU A 451 -13.69 -15.99 1.76
N VAL A 452 -14.44 -16.71 0.97
CA VAL A 452 -15.00 -16.23 -0.30
C VAL A 452 -16.48 -16.52 -0.32
N VAL A 453 -17.30 -15.47 -0.36
CA VAL A 453 -18.77 -15.56 -0.32
C VAL A 453 -19.32 -14.96 -1.62
N LEU A 454 -20.14 -15.73 -2.31
CA LEU A 454 -21.01 -15.23 -3.38
C LEU A 454 -22.39 -15.03 -2.77
N PRO A 455 -22.79 -13.81 -2.43
CA PRO A 455 -24.05 -13.56 -1.72
C PRO A 455 -25.25 -14.01 -2.54
N THR A 456 -26.19 -14.69 -1.86
CA THR A 456 -27.49 -15.04 -2.44
C THR A 456 -28.59 -14.21 -1.78
N LEU A 457 -29.77 -14.14 -2.38
CA LEU A 457 -30.92 -13.45 -1.78
C LEU A 457 -31.27 -14.05 -0.41
N ALA A 458 -31.15 -15.39 -0.27
CA ALA A 458 -31.39 -16.06 1.00
C ALA A 458 -30.36 -15.65 2.07
N PHE A 459 -29.07 -15.61 1.70
CA PHE A 459 -28.00 -15.12 2.57
C PHE A 459 -28.27 -13.68 3.03
N MET A 460 -28.60 -12.78 2.10
CA MET A 460 -28.88 -11.38 2.42
C MET A 460 -30.11 -11.21 3.32
N ARG A 461 -31.15 -12.03 3.12
CA ARG A 461 -32.33 -12.04 4.00
C ARG A 461 -32.00 -12.53 5.41
N VAL A 462 -31.16 -13.56 5.54
CA VAL A 462 -30.68 -14.04 6.84
C VAL A 462 -29.87 -12.94 7.52
N PHE A 463 -28.95 -12.30 6.81
CA PHE A 463 -28.18 -11.18 7.36
C PHE A 463 -29.07 -10.02 7.81
N ALA A 464 -30.01 -9.61 6.98
CA ALA A 464 -30.91 -8.48 7.28
C ALA A 464 -31.77 -8.74 8.53
N LYS A 465 -32.18 -9.99 8.75
CA LYS A 465 -33.05 -10.38 9.87
C LYS A 465 -32.29 -10.72 11.16
N GLY A 466 -31.20 -11.50 11.05
CA GLY A 466 -30.48 -12.08 12.19
C GLY A 466 -29.06 -11.53 12.39
N GLY A 467 -28.58 -10.66 11.47
CA GLY A 467 -27.25 -10.06 11.58
C GLY A 467 -26.11 -10.98 11.13
N PRO A 468 -24.86 -10.59 11.43
CA PRO A 468 -23.68 -11.28 10.92
C PRO A 468 -23.48 -12.70 11.46
N ALA A 469 -23.89 -12.99 12.70
CA ALA A 469 -23.76 -14.32 13.29
C ALA A 469 -24.62 -15.35 12.56
N GLU A 470 -25.92 -15.04 12.37
CA GLU A 470 -26.84 -15.91 11.64
C GLU A 470 -26.43 -16.08 10.17
N ALA A 471 -25.95 -15.01 9.54
CA ALA A 471 -25.44 -15.07 8.17
C ALA A 471 -24.19 -15.97 8.07
N ARG A 472 -23.32 -15.98 9.09
CA ARG A 472 -22.15 -16.88 9.15
C ARG A 472 -22.60 -18.33 9.26
N ASN A 473 -23.51 -18.63 10.18
CA ASN A 473 -24.08 -19.96 10.32
C ASN A 473 -24.70 -20.46 9.00
N TYR A 474 -25.53 -19.62 8.37
CA TYR A 474 -26.13 -19.94 7.08
C TYR A 474 -25.09 -20.18 5.97
N TRP A 475 -24.07 -19.30 5.89
CA TRP A 475 -23.01 -19.45 4.89
C TRP A 475 -22.22 -20.74 5.08
N VAL A 476 -21.79 -21.06 6.30
CA VAL A 476 -21.00 -22.27 6.55
C VAL A 476 -21.84 -23.53 6.40
N LYS A 477 -23.03 -23.58 7.03
CA LYS A 477 -23.83 -24.81 7.12
C LYS A 477 -24.67 -25.08 5.87
N THR A 478 -25.25 -24.04 5.26
CA THR A 478 -26.16 -24.20 4.12
C THR A 478 -25.45 -23.98 2.79
N MET A 479 -24.58 -22.98 2.70
CA MET A 479 -23.84 -22.68 1.47
C MET A 479 -22.48 -23.40 1.38
N GLN A 480 -22.13 -24.23 2.39
CA GLN A 480 -20.85 -24.96 2.48
C GLN A 480 -19.62 -24.03 2.40
N GLY A 481 -19.73 -22.87 3.04
CA GLY A 481 -18.68 -21.87 3.05
C GLY A 481 -17.43 -22.33 3.77
N ILE A 482 -16.29 -21.97 3.24
CA ILE A 482 -14.97 -22.31 3.79
C ILE A 482 -14.45 -21.11 4.58
N THR A 483 -14.37 -21.23 5.89
CA THR A 483 -13.80 -20.20 6.77
C THR A 483 -12.28 -20.13 6.63
N LYS A 484 -11.66 -19.04 7.12
CA LYS A 484 -10.19 -18.94 7.14
C LYS A 484 -9.54 -20.05 7.94
N HIS A 485 -10.14 -20.46 9.07
CA HIS A 485 -9.62 -21.55 9.90
C HIS A 485 -9.73 -22.90 9.19
N ALA A 486 -10.88 -23.20 8.58
CA ALA A 486 -11.05 -24.40 7.76
C ALA A 486 -10.05 -24.43 6.58
N HIS A 487 -9.82 -23.29 5.91
CA HIS A 487 -8.79 -23.19 4.88
C HIS A 487 -7.39 -23.45 5.45
N ALA A 488 -7.05 -22.81 6.58
CA ALA A 488 -5.74 -23.00 7.22
C ALA A 488 -5.52 -24.45 7.66
N ILE A 489 -6.52 -25.12 8.22
CA ILE A 489 -6.45 -26.55 8.60
C ILE A 489 -6.17 -27.42 7.39
N ARG A 490 -6.82 -27.18 6.24
CA ARG A 490 -6.48 -27.90 4.99
C ARG A 490 -5.01 -27.72 4.61
N ARG A 491 -4.48 -26.50 4.71
CA ARG A 491 -3.06 -26.20 4.40
C ARG A 491 -2.08 -26.76 5.45
N ILE A 492 -2.50 -26.88 6.72
CA ILE A 492 -1.73 -27.61 7.74
C ILE A 492 -1.64 -29.09 7.36
N ASN A 493 -2.74 -29.73 6.94
CA ASN A 493 -2.76 -31.12 6.51
C ASN A 493 -1.96 -31.38 5.22
N GLU A 494 -1.68 -30.33 4.43
CA GLU A 494 -0.74 -30.39 3.30
C GLU A 494 0.72 -30.18 3.74
N GLY A 495 0.96 -29.96 5.04
CA GLY A 495 2.29 -29.67 5.59
C GLY A 495 2.86 -28.33 5.15
N MET A 496 1.98 -27.39 4.80
CA MET A 496 2.35 -26.04 4.30
C MET A 496 2.53 -25.05 5.44
N PHE A 497 1.68 -25.09 6.46
CA PHE A 497 1.69 -24.15 7.58
C PHE A 497 2.02 -24.84 8.90
N ASP A 498 2.65 -24.07 9.78
CA ASP A 498 2.87 -24.41 11.18
C ASP A 498 1.61 -24.07 11.99
N PRO A 499 1.06 -24.99 12.78
CA PRO A 499 -0.14 -24.72 13.59
C PRO A 499 0.00 -23.54 14.55
N GLN A 500 1.13 -23.40 15.24
CA GLN A 500 1.38 -22.28 16.15
C GLN A 500 1.39 -20.95 15.39
N MET A 501 2.07 -20.92 14.23
CA MET A 501 2.08 -19.71 13.40
C MET A 501 0.71 -19.38 12.86
N VAL A 502 -0.14 -20.36 12.53
CA VAL A 502 -1.52 -20.10 12.11
C VAL A 502 -2.27 -19.40 13.25
N GLU A 503 -2.19 -19.93 14.48
CA GLU A 503 -2.84 -19.31 15.64
C GLU A 503 -2.33 -17.89 15.93
N ASP A 504 -1.03 -17.65 15.79
CA ASP A 504 -0.42 -16.33 15.97
C ASP A 504 -0.97 -15.28 14.98
N PHE A 505 -1.42 -15.70 13.77
CA PHE A 505 -1.88 -14.80 12.72
C PHE A 505 -3.40 -14.64 12.63
N ILE A 506 -4.16 -15.70 12.88
CA ILE A 506 -5.63 -15.70 12.68
C ILE A 506 -6.44 -16.16 13.90
N GLY A 507 -5.78 -16.53 14.99
CA GLY A 507 -6.40 -17.03 16.22
C GLY A 507 -6.45 -18.56 16.32
N PRO A 508 -6.95 -19.08 17.44
CA PRO A 508 -6.99 -20.52 17.73
C PRO A 508 -7.61 -21.34 16.60
N LEU A 509 -7.10 -22.55 16.35
CA LEU A 509 -7.57 -23.42 15.26
C LEU A 509 -9.05 -23.80 15.40
N ASP A 510 -9.54 -23.87 16.61
CA ASP A 510 -10.93 -24.17 16.95
C ASP A 510 -11.84 -22.93 17.06
N PHE A 511 -11.36 -21.77 16.59
CA PHE A 511 -12.11 -20.52 16.70
C PHE A 511 -13.51 -20.58 16.05
N ASP A 512 -13.66 -21.36 15.00
CA ASP A 512 -14.95 -21.55 14.34
C ASP A 512 -15.99 -22.22 15.24
N GLU A 513 -15.58 -23.08 16.19
CA GLU A 513 -16.47 -23.73 17.16
C GLU A 513 -17.15 -22.71 18.08
N HIS A 514 -16.46 -21.59 18.37
CA HIS A 514 -17.04 -20.48 19.15
C HIS A 514 -17.98 -19.57 18.33
N LEU A 515 -17.85 -19.60 17.01
CA LEU A 515 -18.61 -18.72 16.11
C LEU A 515 -19.82 -19.39 15.48
N LEU A 516 -19.85 -20.74 15.47
CA LEU A 516 -20.89 -21.54 14.84
C LEU A 516 -21.76 -22.18 15.92
N ASP A 517 -23.05 -21.89 15.90
CA ASP A 517 -24.00 -22.44 16.88
C ASP A 517 -24.35 -23.89 16.54
N ASP A 518 -24.14 -24.81 17.50
CA ASP A 518 -24.50 -26.22 17.36
C ASP A 518 -26.01 -26.50 17.56
N SER A 519 -26.77 -25.55 18.12
CA SER A 519 -28.17 -25.72 18.41
C SER A 519 -29.08 -25.86 17.18
N PHE A 520 -28.59 -25.49 16.00
CA PHE A 520 -29.34 -25.66 14.74
C PHE A 520 -29.43 -27.11 14.24
N TYR A 521 -28.54 -28.01 14.69
CA TYR A 521 -28.56 -29.42 14.27
C TYR A 521 -29.56 -30.30 15.04
N SER A 522 -30.10 -29.82 16.16
CA SER A 522 -31.03 -30.60 16.98
C SER A 522 -32.51 -30.51 16.56
N GLN A 523 -32.84 -29.65 15.59
CA GLN A 523 -34.26 -29.46 15.17
C GLN A 523 -34.66 -30.15 13.86
N GLU A 524 -33.70 -30.70 13.08
CA GLU A 524 -34.03 -31.45 11.85
C GLU A 524 -33.89 -32.99 12.00
N ALA A 525 -33.69 -33.49 13.23
CA ALA A 525 -33.61 -34.92 13.54
C ALA A 525 -34.81 -35.42 14.34
N CYS A 526 -36.01 -34.83 14.13
CA CYS A 526 -37.28 -35.37 14.63
C CYS A 526 -38.30 -35.46 13.50
#